data_7866f1279ae417b7bf1ca57500839f8b
#
_entry.id   7866f1279ae417b7bf1ca57500839f8b
#
_cell.length_a   1.000
_cell.length_b   1.000
_cell.length_c   1.000
_cell.angle_alpha   90.00
_cell.angle_beta   90.00
_cell.angle_gamma   90.00
#
_symmetry.space_group_name_H-M   'P 1'
#
loop_
_entity.id
_entity.type
_entity.pdbx_description
1 polymer ?
#
loop_
_entity_poly.entity_id
_entity_poly.type
_entity_poly.pdbx_seq_one_letter_code
_entity_poly.pdbx_strand_id
1 'polypeptide(L)'
;FDHMKILGDNLTQIAREKAGIIKENGNVVLYPQSEEVEKVIEDAAAQTSSRLFKADFASIKLKSFGIDGQIFDYSTFTDLKIKLLGRHQLKNAAVAIAACQVLKEKMQGITDETIRKGIAKARWKGRMELVCKEPIFFIDGAHNEDGVKVMVDTLEEYFPQNRKIFIMGVLKDKEYSKMVKTVARIAYKFYTVTPVSERALPAKELADVIKMYCDNVIICDKIVEGIERAAEEAEENDVICAFGS
;
A
#
# COMPACT_ATOMS: atom_id res chain seq x y z
N PHE A 1 -1.12 13.20 0.31
CA PHE A 1 -1.69 13.83 -0.89
C PHE A 1 -0.71 13.67 -2.06
N ASP A 2 -0.98 12.72 -2.96
CA ASP A 2 -0.19 12.55 -4.19
C ASP A 2 -0.87 13.36 -5.32
N HIS A 3 -0.08 14.03 -6.16
CA HIS A 3 -0.55 14.82 -7.31
C HIS A 3 -1.35 16.11 -7.03
N MET A 4 -1.18 16.77 -5.89
CA MET A 4 -1.86 18.04 -5.55
C MET A 4 -1.74 19.12 -6.66
N LYS A 5 -0.59 19.22 -7.32
CA LYS A 5 -0.39 20.18 -8.42
C LYS A 5 -1.28 19.96 -9.65
N ILE A 6 -1.89 18.76 -9.79
CA ILE A 6 -2.68 18.35 -10.97
C ILE A 6 -4.16 18.15 -10.60
N LEU A 7 -4.45 17.62 -9.40
CA LEU A 7 -5.79 17.18 -9.02
C LEU A 7 -6.53 18.14 -8.08
N GLY A 8 -5.88 19.21 -7.59
CA GLY A 8 -6.48 20.21 -6.72
C GLY A 8 -5.89 20.28 -5.32
N ASP A 9 -6.21 21.37 -4.60
CA ASP A 9 -5.62 21.73 -3.31
C ASP A 9 -6.35 21.14 -2.09
N ASN A 10 -7.51 20.49 -2.31
CA ASN A 10 -8.28 19.86 -1.24
C ASN A 10 -8.95 18.54 -1.70
N LEU A 11 -9.42 17.76 -0.73
CA LEU A 11 -10.01 16.44 -0.96
C LEU A 11 -11.24 16.48 -1.86
N THR A 12 -12.08 17.51 -1.74
CA THR A 12 -13.30 17.67 -2.56
C THR A 12 -12.98 17.96 -4.02
N GLN A 13 -11.94 18.74 -4.32
CA GLN A 13 -11.49 18.96 -5.70
C GLN A 13 -10.94 17.68 -6.31
N ILE A 14 -10.07 16.98 -5.59
CA ILE A 14 -9.54 15.67 -6.02
C ILE A 14 -10.69 14.68 -6.26
N ALA A 15 -11.71 14.67 -5.40
CA ALA A 15 -12.88 13.82 -5.56
C ALA A 15 -13.67 14.17 -6.83
N ARG A 16 -13.86 15.46 -7.16
CA ARG A 16 -14.54 15.90 -8.39
C ARG A 16 -13.81 15.45 -9.64
N GLU A 17 -12.48 15.62 -9.68
CA GLU A 17 -11.67 15.14 -10.80
C GLU A 17 -11.81 13.61 -10.99
N LYS A 18 -11.76 12.86 -9.89
CA LYS A 18 -11.96 11.40 -9.92
C LYS A 18 -13.38 11.01 -10.32
N ALA A 19 -14.40 11.79 -9.92
CA ALA A 19 -15.79 11.57 -10.29
C ALA A 19 -16.02 11.70 -11.80
N GLY A 20 -15.17 12.42 -12.54
CA GLY A 20 -15.24 12.57 -13.99
C GLY A 20 -15.19 11.27 -14.79
N ILE A 21 -14.79 10.16 -14.20
CA ILE A 21 -14.85 8.84 -14.85
C ILE A 21 -16.25 8.21 -14.83
N ILE A 22 -17.17 8.71 -14.00
CA ILE A 22 -18.53 8.17 -13.86
C ILE A 22 -19.29 8.40 -15.16
N LYS A 23 -19.82 7.33 -15.75
CA LYS A 23 -20.55 7.35 -17.01
C LYS A 23 -22.05 7.33 -16.74
N GLU A 24 -22.85 7.87 -17.67
CA GLU A 24 -24.32 7.83 -17.61
C GLU A 24 -24.84 6.39 -17.46
N ASN A 25 -25.82 6.22 -16.58
CA ASN A 25 -26.46 4.94 -16.27
C ASN A 25 -25.46 3.83 -15.87
N GLY A 26 -24.30 4.23 -15.30
CA GLY A 26 -23.24 3.33 -14.89
C GLY A 26 -23.48 2.70 -13.51
N ASN A 27 -22.50 1.90 -13.09
CA ASN A 27 -22.38 1.43 -11.72
C ASN A 27 -21.08 1.98 -11.12
N VAL A 28 -21.17 2.56 -9.95
CA VAL A 28 -20.04 3.09 -9.17
C VAL A 28 -19.85 2.25 -7.93
N VAL A 29 -18.66 1.71 -7.73
CA VAL A 29 -18.31 1.05 -6.47
C VAL A 29 -17.34 1.96 -5.73
N LEU A 30 -17.73 2.40 -4.55
CA LEU A 30 -17.00 3.36 -3.75
C LEU A 30 -16.23 2.68 -2.63
N TYR A 31 -14.93 3.00 -2.55
CA TYR A 31 -14.14 2.78 -1.35
C TYR A 31 -14.57 3.85 -0.32
N PRO A 32 -15.10 3.48 0.86
CA PRO A 32 -15.52 4.43 1.89
C PRO A 32 -14.44 5.47 2.23
N GLN A 33 -14.84 6.73 2.25
CA GLN A 33 -14.03 7.92 2.44
C GLN A 33 -14.60 8.81 3.55
N SER A 34 -14.08 10.03 3.70
CA SER A 34 -14.71 11.06 4.52
C SER A 34 -16.06 11.48 3.91
N GLU A 35 -16.99 11.91 4.75
CA GLU A 35 -18.34 12.30 4.36
C GLU A 35 -18.35 13.34 3.23
N GLU A 36 -17.46 14.34 3.28
CA GLU A 36 -17.33 15.36 2.25
C GLU A 36 -16.92 14.80 0.88
N VAL A 37 -16.03 13.77 0.85
CA VAL A 37 -15.60 13.10 -0.38
C VAL A 37 -16.71 12.20 -0.92
N GLU A 38 -17.36 11.45 -0.04
CA GLU A 38 -18.49 10.59 -0.42
C GLU A 38 -19.63 11.40 -1.04
N LYS A 39 -19.95 12.55 -0.45
CA LYS A 39 -20.98 13.44 -0.97
C LYS A 39 -20.70 13.90 -2.41
N VAL A 40 -19.46 14.24 -2.73
CA VAL A 40 -19.07 14.59 -4.11
C VAL A 40 -19.32 13.44 -5.08
N ILE A 41 -19.00 12.22 -4.71
CA ILE A 41 -19.19 11.03 -5.55
C ILE A 41 -20.69 10.68 -5.67
N GLU A 42 -21.45 10.81 -4.58
CA GLU A 42 -22.90 10.61 -4.56
C GLU A 42 -23.62 11.59 -5.51
N ASP A 43 -23.27 12.88 -5.42
CA ASP A 43 -23.85 13.91 -6.28
C ASP A 43 -23.50 13.66 -7.77
N ALA A 44 -22.27 13.27 -8.06
CA ALA A 44 -21.86 12.93 -9.43
C ALA A 44 -22.57 11.67 -9.96
N ALA A 45 -22.75 10.64 -9.12
CA ALA A 45 -23.48 9.44 -9.49
C ALA A 45 -24.98 9.77 -9.75
N ALA A 46 -25.59 10.62 -8.93
CA ALA A 46 -26.97 11.07 -9.12
C ALA A 46 -27.14 11.85 -10.44
N GLN A 47 -26.22 12.79 -10.75
CA GLN A 47 -26.25 13.58 -12.00
C GLN A 47 -26.16 12.72 -13.25
N THR A 48 -25.45 11.59 -13.19
CA THR A 48 -25.31 10.65 -14.31
C THR A 48 -26.32 9.49 -14.25
N SER A 49 -27.32 9.55 -13.37
CA SER A 49 -28.28 8.46 -13.14
C SER A 49 -27.60 7.09 -12.88
N SER A 50 -26.43 7.11 -12.23
CA SER A 50 -25.63 5.92 -11.93
C SER A 50 -25.98 5.30 -10.58
N ARG A 51 -25.93 3.99 -10.49
CA ARG A 51 -26.11 3.26 -9.22
C ARG A 51 -24.82 3.30 -8.41
N LEU A 52 -24.90 3.72 -7.14
CA LEU A 52 -23.75 3.77 -6.23
C LEU A 52 -23.82 2.61 -5.23
N PHE A 53 -22.71 1.90 -5.08
CA PHE A 53 -22.49 0.82 -4.14
C PHE A 53 -21.31 1.16 -3.25
N LYS A 54 -21.49 1.20 -1.94
CA LYS A 54 -20.39 1.38 -0.98
C LYS A 54 -19.91 0.02 -0.49
N ALA A 55 -18.60 -0.22 -0.48
CA ALA A 55 -18.05 -1.43 0.13
C ALA A 55 -18.26 -1.38 1.65
N ASP A 56 -18.81 -2.43 2.23
CA ASP A 56 -19.09 -2.51 3.67
C ASP A 56 -17.85 -2.98 4.45
N PHE A 57 -17.01 -2.03 4.84
CA PHE A 57 -15.81 -2.37 5.63
C PHE A 57 -16.12 -2.91 7.03
N ALA A 58 -17.32 -2.67 7.57
CA ALA A 58 -17.70 -3.18 8.88
C ALA A 58 -17.90 -4.70 8.87
N SER A 59 -18.21 -5.29 7.70
CA SER A 59 -18.34 -6.75 7.55
C SER A 59 -17.01 -7.48 7.40
N ILE A 60 -15.86 -6.78 7.32
CA ILE A 60 -14.55 -7.41 7.24
C ILE A 60 -14.18 -7.99 8.62
N LYS A 61 -13.93 -9.31 8.67
CA LYS A 61 -13.48 -10.00 9.88
C LYS A 61 -12.20 -10.74 9.58
N LEU A 62 -11.04 -10.19 9.98
CA LEU A 62 -9.76 -10.88 9.88
C LEU A 62 -9.74 -12.07 10.85
N LYS A 63 -9.46 -13.27 10.35
CA LYS A 63 -9.35 -14.51 11.13
C LYS A 63 -7.92 -14.85 11.48
N SER A 64 -7.03 -14.77 10.49
CA SER A 64 -5.60 -15.04 10.67
C SER A 64 -4.78 -14.30 9.64
N PHE A 65 -3.50 -14.06 9.96
CA PHE A 65 -2.53 -13.45 9.06
C PHE A 65 -1.12 -13.99 9.33
N GLY A 66 -0.27 -13.87 8.34
CA GLY A 66 1.14 -14.25 8.38
C GLY A 66 1.81 -13.93 7.05
N ILE A 67 3.09 -14.25 6.92
CA ILE A 67 3.90 -13.89 5.75
C ILE A 67 3.41 -14.54 4.44
N ASP A 68 2.62 -15.59 4.53
CA ASP A 68 2.03 -16.29 3.38
C ASP A 68 0.66 -15.73 2.95
N GLY A 69 0.13 -14.75 3.72
CA GLY A 69 -1.13 -14.08 3.42
C GLY A 69 -2.07 -13.97 4.61
N GLN A 70 -3.34 -13.70 4.29
CA GLN A 70 -4.40 -13.44 5.28
C GLN A 70 -5.63 -14.28 4.98
N ILE A 71 -6.37 -14.66 6.05
CA ILE A 71 -7.69 -15.31 5.95
C ILE A 71 -8.70 -14.40 6.62
N PHE A 72 -9.81 -14.11 5.94
CA PHE A 72 -10.83 -13.18 6.41
C PHE A 72 -12.22 -13.55 5.90
N ASP A 73 -13.25 -13.04 6.58
CA ASP A 73 -14.63 -13.06 6.09
C ASP A 73 -14.99 -11.67 5.56
N TYR A 74 -15.87 -11.61 4.58
CA TYR A 74 -16.46 -10.38 4.08
C TYR A 74 -17.86 -10.61 3.52
N SER A 75 -18.86 -9.91 4.04
CA SER A 75 -20.27 -10.08 3.67
C SER A 75 -20.70 -11.54 3.79
N THR A 76 -21.16 -12.16 2.73
CA THR A 76 -21.57 -13.58 2.67
C THR A 76 -20.39 -14.54 2.46
N PHE A 77 -19.21 -14.05 2.19
CA PHE A 77 -18.03 -14.87 1.96
C PHE A 77 -17.30 -15.17 3.28
N THR A 78 -17.11 -16.44 3.57
CA THR A 78 -16.30 -16.92 4.71
C THR A 78 -14.98 -17.49 4.22
N ASP A 79 -13.93 -17.41 5.04
CA ASP A 79 -12.61 -18.02 4.77
C ASP A 79 -11.98 -17.62 3.43
N LEU A 80 -12.14 -16.35 3.04
CA LEU A 80 -11.43 -15.79 1.90
C LEU A 80 -9.93 -15.75 2.20
N LYS A 81 -9.14 -16.17 1.22
CA LYS A 81 -7.67 -16.14 1.30
C LYS A 81 -7.15 -15.05 0.39
N ILE A 82 -6.22 -14.25 0.88
CA ILE A 82 -5.50 -13.24 0.08
C ILE A 82 -4.01 -13.29 0.43
N LYS A 83 -3.14 -13.21 -0.58
CA LYS A 83 -1.68 -13.21 -0.37
C LYS A 83 -1.08 -11.83 -0.17
N LEU A 84 -1.84 -10.78 -0.43
CA LEU A 84 -1.41 -9.41 -0.15
C LEU A 84 -1.46 -9.14 1.35
N LEU A 85 -0.40 -8.55 1.89
CA LEU A 85 -0.24 -8.33 3.33
C LEU A 85 -0.76 -6.95 3.76
N GLY A 86 -1.15 -6.84 5.02
CA GLY A 86 -1.64 -5.62 5.65
C GLY A 86 -3.16 -5.45 5.58
N ARG A 87 -3.72 -4.83 6.61
CA ARG A 87 -5.18 -4.64 6.78
C ARG A 87 -5.82 -3.83 5.67
N HIS A 88 -5.08 -2.89 5.06
CA HIS A 88 -5.56 -2.10 3.92
C HIS A 88 -5.89 -2.98 2.70
N GLN A 89 -5.20 -4.10 2.53
CA GLN A 89 -5.48 -5.03 1.43
C GLN A 89 -6.81 -5.77 1.60
N LEU A 90 -7.29 -5.96 2.82
CA LEU A 90 -8.64 -6.49 3.07
C LEU A 90 -9.71 -5.51 2.60
N LYS A 91 -9.50 -4.19 2.82
CA LYS A 91 -10.38 -3.14 2.31
C LYS A 91 -10.36 -3.10 0.78
N ASN A 92 -9.18 -3.20 0.16
CA ASN A 92 -9.05 -3.28 -1.29
C ASN A 92 -9.77 -4.53 -1.86
N ALA A 93 -9.63 -5.68 -1.19
CA ALA A 93 -10.33 -6.90 -1.56
C ALA A 93 -11.85 -6.75 -1.43
N ALA A 94 -12.35 -6.10 -0.37
CA ALA A 94 -13.77 -5.82 -0.19
C ALA A 94 -14.34 -4.99 -1.34
N VAL A 95 -13.64 -3.94 -1.78
CA VAL A 95 -14.04 -3.14 -2.95
C VAL A 95 -14.04 -3.98 -4.22
N ALA A 96 -13.01 -4.81 -4.43
CA ALA A 96 -12.94 -5.69 -5.60
C ALA A 96 -14.08 -6.72 -5.61
N ILE A 97 -14.41 -7.31 -4.45
CA ILE A 97 -15.53 -8.24 -4.32
C ILE A 97 -16.86 -7.52 -4.60
N ALA A 98 -17.08 -6.34 -4.03
CA ALA A 98 -18.28 -5.53 -4.29
C ALA A 98 -18.41 -5.21 -5.79
N ALA A 99 -17.33 -4.85 -6.46
CA ALA A 99 -17.33 -4.61 -7.91
C ALA A 99 -17.69 -5.89 -8.69
N CYS A 100 -17.13 -7.03 -8.31
CA CYS A 100 -17.48 -8.31 -8.93
C CYS A 100 -18.95 -8.69 -8.70
N GLN A 101 -19.51 -8.44 -7.52
CA GLN A 101 -20.91 -8.69 -7.21
C GLN A 101 -21.85 -7.84 -8.09
N VAL A 102 -21.50 -6.56 -8.31
CA VAL A 102 -22.25 -5.67 -9.22
C VAL A 102 -22.15 -6.18 -10.68
N LEU A 103 -20.98 -6.63 -11.12
CA LEU A 103 -20.77 -7.14 -12.47
C LEU A 103 -21.43 -8.50 -12.70
N LYS A 104 -21.62 -9.30 -11.65
CA LYS A 104 -22.29 -10.61 -11.73
C LYS A 104 -23.69 -10.54 -12.35
N GLU A 105 -24.39 -9.41 -12.16
CA GLU A 105 -25.70 -9.17 -12.79
C GLU A 105 -25.63 -9.19 -14.34
N LYS A 106 -24.49 -8.84 -14.92
CA LYS A 106 -24.28 -8.69 -16.37
C LYS A 106 -23.36 -9.74 -16.99
N MET A 107 -22.58 -10.44 -16.18
CA MET A 107 -21.51 -11.35 -16.63
C MET A 107 -21.64 -12.74 -16.01
N GLN A 108 -22.15 -13.70 -16.76
CA GLN A 108 -22.40 -15.08 -16.28
C GLN A 108 -21.15 -15.82 -15.75
N GLY A 109 -19.95 -15.42 -16.20
CA GLY A 109 -18.69 -16.01 -15.72
C GLY A 109 -18.26 -15.59 -14.32
N ILE A 110 -18.91 -14.56 -13.74
CA ILE A 110 -18.61 -14.09 -12.37
C ILE A 110 -19.52 -14.86 -11.40
N THR A 111 -18.92 -15.83 -10.71
CA THR A 111 -19.56 -16.61 -9.66
C THR A 111 -18.84 -16.41 -8.33
N ASP A 112 -19.45 -16.81 -7.23
CA ASP A 112 -18.80 -16.72 -5.91
C ASP A 112 -17.50 -17.55 -5.88
N GLU A 113 -17.45 -18.66 -6.59
CA GLU A 113 -16.25 -19.49 -6.74
C GLU A 113 -15.14 -18.76 -7.51
N THR A 114 -15.48 -18.10 -8.64
CA THR A 114 -14.49 -17.36 -9.43
C THR A 114 -13.99 -16.12 -8.68
N ILE A 115 -14.85 -15.46 -7.89
CA ILE A 115 -14.45 -14.37 -7.00
C ILE A 115 -13.44 -14.88 -5.95
N ARG A 116 -13.75 -15.97 -5.24
CA ARG A 116 -12.82 -16.58 -4.27
C ARG A 116 -11.46 -16.91 -4.90
N LYS A 117 -11.47 -17.55 -6.05
CA LYS A 117 -10.26 -17.92 -6.79
C LYS A 117 -9.46 -16.67 -7.22
N GLY A 118 -10.16 -15.63 -7.66
CA GLY A 118 -9.55 -14.35 -8.06
C GLY A 118 -8.83 -13.68 -6.90
N ILE A 119 -9.50 -13.54 -5.75
CA ILE A 119 -8.90 -12.96 -4.53
C ILE A 119 -7.69 -13.78 -4.05
N ALA A 120 -7.80 -15.12 -4.04
CA ALA A 120 -6.71 -15.99 -3.60
C ALA A 120 -5.48 -15.93 -4.53
N LYS A 121 -5.68 -15.65 -5.81
CA LYS A 121 -4.62 -15.52 -6.82
C LYS A 121 -4.08 -14.09 -6.95
N ALA A 122 -4.73 -13.11 -6.33
CA ALA A 122 -4.30 -11.70 -6.43
C ALA A 122 -2.84 -11.54 -5.98
N ARG A 123 -2.06 -10.84 -6.80
CA ARG A 123 -0.67 -10.46 -6.57
C ARG A 123 -0.47 -9.06 -7.08
N TRP A 124 0.36 -8.31 -6.39
CA TRP A 124 0.76 -7.00 -6.85
C TRP A 124 2.21 -6.77 -6.48
N LYS A 125 3.06 -6.66 -7.47
CA LYS A 125 4.49 -6.42 -7.29
C LYS A 125 4.73 -5.11 -6.55
N GLY A 126 5.69 -5.12 -5.61
CA GLY A 126 6.02 -3.95 -4.83
C GLY A 126 4.91 -3.49 -3.86
N ARG A 127 4.06 -4.39 -3.37
CA ARG A 127 3.11 -4.12 -2.29
C ARG A 127 3.32 -5.15 -1.18
N MET A 128 4.21 -4.83 -0.24
CA MET A 128 4.71 -5.78 0.76
C MET A 128 5.02 -7.14 0.12
N GLU A 129 5.73 -7.08 -1.02
CA GLU A 129 6.09 -8.27 -1.78
C GLU A 129 7.22 -9.01 -1.09
N LEU A 130 6.96 -10.22 -0.63
CA LEU A 130 7.96 -11.10 -0.05
C LEU A 130 8.86 -11.66 -1.16
N VAL A 131 10.13 -11.26 -1.16
CA VAL A 131 11.15 -11.68 -2.15
C VAL A 131 11.92 -12.89 -1.65
N CYS A 132 12.25 -12.89 -0.37
CA CYS A 132 13.01 -13.96 0.29
C CYS A 132 12.46 -14.22 1.69
N LYS A 133 12.58 -15.45 2.17
CA LYS A 133 12.15 -15.85 3.53
C LYS A 133 13.31 -15.93 4.51
N GLU A 134 14.52 -16.08 4.01
CA GLU A 134 15.74 -16.25 4.82
C GLU A 134 16.92 -15.51 4.15
N PRO A 135 17.24 -14.28 4.62
CA PRO A 135 16.49 -13.46 5.58
C PRO A 135 15.14 -13.00 5.02
N ILE A 136 14.20 -12.64 5.91
CA ILE A 136 12.91 -12.10 5.47
C ILE A 136 13.15 -10.77 4.74
N PHE A 137 12.78 -10.71 3.46
CA PHE A 137 13.00 -9.54 2.62
C PHE A 137 11.73 -9.15 1.86
N PHE A 138 11.27 -7.93 2.11
CA PHE A 138 10.13 -7.32 1.44
C PHE A 138 10.55 -6.19 0.50
N ILE A 139 9.77 -6.02 -0.58
CA ILE A 139 9.80 -4.81 -1.41
C ILE A 139 8.42 -4.14 -1.30
N ASP A 140 8.43 -2.83 -1.05
CA ASP A 140 7.22 -2.01 -1.03
C ASP A 140 7.36 -0.74 -1.86
N GLY A 141 6.31 -0.36 -2.56
CA GLY A 141 6.27 0.84 -3.40
C GLY A 141 5.81 2.09 -2.64
N ALA A 142 5.93 2.12 -1.32
CA ALA A 142 5.64 3.30 -0.51
C ALA A 142 6.60 4.44 -0.88
N HIS A 143 6.05 5.54 -1.40
CA HIS A 143 6.82 6.69 -1.90
C HIS A 143 6.23 8.03 -1.45
N ASN A 144 5.29 8.02 -0.52
CA ASN A 144 4.67 9.16 0.14
C ASN A 144 4.39 8.82 1.62
N GLU A 145 4.04 9.82 2.41
CA GLU A 145 3.82 9.68 3.86
C GLU A 145 2.75 8.63 4.19
N ASP A 146 1.61 8.66 3.49
CA ASP A 146 0.50 7.72 3.73
C ASP A 146 0.90 6.27 3.42
N GLY A 147 1.60 6.05 2.29
CA GLY A 147 2.12 4.74 1.93
C GLY A 147 3.12 4.20 2.94
N VAL A 148 4.06 5.04 3.39
CA VAL A 148 5.04 4.66 4.42
C VAL A 148 4.35 4.33 5.74
N LYS A 149 3.33 5.10 6.14
CA LYS A 149 2.56 4.80 7.35
C LYS A 149 1.92 3.41 7.29
N VAL A 150 1.27 3.09 6.17
CA VAL A 150 0.64 1.78 5.96
C VAL A 150 1.66 0.65 5.97
N MET A 151 2.84 0.86 5.36
CA MET A 151 3.95 -0.10 5.39
C MET A 151 4.46 -0.32 6.82
N VAL A 152 4.69 0.77 7.57
CA VAL A 152 5.13 0.72 8.97
C VAL A 152 4.12 -0.02 9.84
N ASP A 153 2.83 0.35 9.77
CA ASP A 153 1.76 -0.31 10.53
C ASP A 153 1.72 -1.82 10.21
N THR A 154 1.93 -2.21 8.94
CA THR A 154 2.00 -3.62 8.54
C THR A 154 3.22 -4.32 9.14
N LEU A 155 4.40 -3.70 9.08
CA LEU A 155 5.62 -4.28 9.64
C LEU A 155 5.57 -4.40 11.17
N GLU A 156 4.95 -3.45 11.86
CA GLU A 156 4.74 -3.53 13.32
C GLU A 156 3.76 -4.66 13.70
N GLU A 157 2.68 -4.83 12.92
CA GLU A 157 1.68 -5.87 13.18
C GLU A 157 2.23 -7.28 12.92
N TYR A 158 2.98 -7.46 11.82
CA TYR A 158 3.46 -8.80 11.40
C TYR A 158 4.76 -9.21 12.10
N PHE A 159 5.58 -8.24 12.48
CA PHE A 159 6.93 -8.45 13.02
C PHE A 159 7.20 -7.58 14.25
N PRO A 160 6.38 -7.67 15.31
CA PRO A 160 6.45 -6.74 16.46
C PRO A 160 7.79 -6.80 17.21
N GLN A 161 8.47 -7.94 17.21
CA GLN A 161 9.70 -8.18 17.98
C GLN A 161 10.98 -8.20 17.11
N ASN A 162 10.82 -8.20 15.79
CA ASN A 162 11.97 -8.31 14.89
C ASN A 162 12.64 -6.95 14.68
N ARG A 163 13.94 -6.91 14.51
CA ARG A 163 14.66 -5.71 14.04
C ARG A 163 14.30 -5.46 12.57
N LYS A 164 14.07 -4.21 12.21
CA LYS A 164 13.73 -3.79 10.84
C LYS A 164 14.92 -3.08 10.22
N ILE A 165 15.40 -3.60 9.12
CA ILE A 165 16.48 -3.04 8.30
C ILE A 165 15.83 -2.46 7.05
N PHE A 166 16.08 -1.18 6.78
CA PHE A 166 15.49 -0.51 5.63
C PHE A 166 16.52 -0.19 4.56
N ILE A 167 16.17 -0.48 3.31
CA ILE A 167 16.87 0.02 2.13
C ILE A 167 16.00 1.11 1.53
N MET A 168 16.47 2.36 1.56
CA MET A 168 15.65 3.51 1.17
C MET A 168 16.32 4.34 0.08
N GLY A 169 15.58 4.59 -1.00
CA GLY A 169 15.92 5.55 -2.04
C GLY A 169 14.70 6.36 -2.43
N VAL A 170 14.84 7.66 -2.64
CA VAL A 170 13.72 8.56 -2.90
C VAL A 170 14.02 9.58 -3.98
N LEU A 171 12.97 10.14 -4.59
CA LEU A 171 13.09 11.27 -5.51
C LEU A 171 13.04 12.60 -4.73
N LYS A 172 13.72 13.64 -5.26
CA LYS A 172 13.83 14.98 -4.62
C LYS A 172 12.49 15.68 -4.42
N ASP A 173 11.51 15.39 -5.30
CA ASP A 173 10.19 16.01 -5.31
C ASP A 173 9.22 15.39 -4.30
N LYS A 174 9.63 14.37 -3.54
CA LYS A 174 8.82 13.72 -2.50
C LYS A 174 9.03 14.36 -1.13
N GLU A 175 8.04 14.24 -0.26
CA GLU A 175 8.14 14.69 1.14
C GLU A 175 8.94 13.69 1.99
N TYR A 176 10.18 13.40 1.56
CA TYR A 176 11.00 12.33 2.15
C TYR A 176 11.32 12.57 3.64
N SER A 177 11.37 13.79 4.11
CA SER A 177 11.58 14.07 5.53
C SER A 177 10.46 13.55 6.42
N LYS A 178 9.19 13.62 5.96
CA LYS A 178 8.05 13.03 6.67
C LYS A 178 8.10 11.51 6.61
N MET A 179 8.45 10.95 5.44
CA MET A 179 8.62 9.50 5.28
C MET A 179 9.68 8.96 6.24
N VAL A 180 10.85 9.62 6.30
CA VAL A 180 11.94 9.26 7.22
C VAL A 180 11.47 9.30 8.67
N LYS A 181 10.84 10.40 9.10
CA LYS A 181 10.31 10.54 10.48
C LYS A 181 9.36 9.39 10.85
N THR A 182 8.54 8.93 9.91
CA THR A 182 7.56 7.87 10.14
C THR A 182 8.25 6.51 10.29
N VAL A 183 9.17 6.16 9.37
CA VAL A 183 9.82 4.84 9.36
C VAL A 183 10.91 4.70 10.41
N ALA A 184 11.59 5.78 10.78
CA ALA A 184 12.66 5.76 11.76
C ALA A 184 12.20 5.29 13.16
N ARG A 185 10.89 5.40 13.47
CA ARG A 185 10.32 4.93 14.74
C ARG A 185 10.50 3.44 14.98
N ILE A 186 10.57 2.66 13.91
CA ILE A 186 10.68 1.20 13.98
C ILE A 186 12.01 0.68 13.40
N ALA A 187 12.83 1.57 12.90
CA ALA A 187 14.06 1.19 12.20
C ALA A 187 15.17 0.82 13.18
N TYR A 188 15.79 -0.33 12.94
CA TYR A 188 17.06 -0.68 13.55
C TYR A 188 18.24 -0.11 12.75
N LYS A 189 18.15 -0.14 11.40
CA LYS A 189 19.23 0.27 10.50
C LYS A 189 18.71 0.72 9.16
N PHE A 190 19.43 1.66 8.52
CA PHE A 190 19.17 2.10 7.16
C PHE A 190 20.37 1.88 6.25
N TYR A 191 20.07 1.47 5.01
CA TYR A 191 20.95 1.57 3.86
C TYR A 191 20.34 2.58 2.90
N THR A 192 21.00 3.73 2.70
CA THR A 192 20.52 4.73 1.74
C THR A 192 21.13 4.46 0.37
N VAL A 193 20.29 4.55 -0.67
CA VAL A 193 20.70 4.30 -2.05
C VAL A 193 20.22 5.45 -2.95
N THR A 194 20.90 5.64 -4.09
CA THR A 194 20.47 6.62 -5.10
C THR A 194 19.68 5.89 -6.19
N PRO A 195 18.36 6.16 -6.36
CA PRO A 195 17.57 5.58 -7.45
C PRO A 195 18.12 5.94 -8.83
N VAL A 196 17.84 5.10 -9.83
CA VAL A 196 18.22 5.37 -11.23
C VAL A 196 17.19 6.33 -11.84
N SER A 197 17.34 7.62 -11.57
CA SER A 197 16.47 8.69 -12.06
C SER A 197 17.19 10.03 -12.02
N GLU A 198 16.93 10.91 -12.98
CA GLU A 198 17.42 12.30 -12.97
C GLU A 198 16.89 13.10 -11.76
N ARG A 199 15.74 12.70 -11.23
CA ARG A 199 15.10 13.29 -10.03
C ARG A 199 15.56 12.65 -8.72
N ALA A 200 16.51 11.71 -8.75
CA ALA A 200 16.94 11.00 -7.55
C ALA A 200 17.52 11.95 -6.51
N LEU A 201 17.17 11.75 -5.25
CA LEU A 201 17.88 12.33 -4.12
C LEU A 201 19.16 11.52 -3.91
N PRO A 202 20.35 12.15 -3.82
CA PRO A 202 21.58 11.45 -3.51
C PRO A 202 21.49 10.70 -2.18
N ALA A 203 22.03 9.49 -2.12
CA ALA A 203 22.02 8.65 -0.92
C ALA A 203 22.61 9.38 0.32
N LYS A 204 23.64 10.20 0.11
CA LYS A 204 24.27 11.00 1.18
C LYS A 204 23.27 12.02 1.76
N GLU A 205 22.57 12.77 0.92
CA GLU A 205 21.60 13.77 1.38
C GLU A 205 20.44 13.09 2.15
N LEU A 206 19.98 11.92 1.68
CA LEU A 206 18.98 11.13 2.40
C LEU A 206 19.51 10.65 3.75
N ALA A 207 20.76 10.18 3.81
CA ALA A 207 21.41 9.74 5.04
C ALA A 207 21.52 10.87 6.07
N ASP A 208 21.82 12.09 5.64
CA ASP A 208 21.93 13.26 6.54
C ASP A 208 20.56 13.58 7.19
N VAL A 209 19.45 13.40 6.48
CA VAL A 209 18.10 13.52 7.05
C VAL A 209 17.77 12.37 8.01
N ILE A 210 18.13 11.13 7.65
CA ILE A 210 17.87 9.96 8.49
C ILE A 210 18.64 10.03 9.81
N LYS A 211 19.87 10.53 9.81
CA LYS A 211 20.71 10.71 11.01
C LYS A 211 20.10 11.60 12.07
N MET A 212 19.12 12.44 11.73
CA MET A 212 18.37 13.20 12.73
C MET A 212 17.46 12.33 13.61
N TYR A 213 17.22 11.07 13.22
CA TYR A 213 16.29 10.16 13.88
C TYR A 213 16.87 8.78 14.18
N CYS A 214 17.88 8.34 13.44
CA CYS A 214 18.53 7.04 13.57
C CYS A 214 20.03 7.17 13.23
N ASP A 215 20.91 6.84 14.17
CA ASP A 215 22.36 6.92 13.97
C ASP A 215 22.91 5.78 13.10
N ASN A 216 22.19 4.67 13.02
CA ASN A 216 22.64 3.46 12.32
C ASN A 216 22.30 3.55 10.82
N VAL A 217 23.08 4.33 10.07
CA VAL A 217 22.88 4.61 8.64
C VAL A 217 24.14 4.31 7.85
N ILE A 218 23.99 3.55 6.80
CA ILE A 218 25.05 3.23 5.84
C ILE A 218 24.68 3.83 4.48
N ILE A 219 25.61 4.56 3.88
CA ILE A 219 25.47 5.12 2.54
C ILE A 219 26.00 4.11 1.55
N CYS A 220 25.19 3.78 0.53
CA CYS A 220 25.56 2.91 -0.57
C CYS A 220 25.49 3.68 -1.89
N ASP A 221 26.46 3.49 -2.76
CA ASP A 221 26.50 4.17 -4.06
C ASP A 221 25.44 3.61 -5.02
N LYS A 222 25.13 2.32 -4.89
CA LYS A 222 24.21 1.59 -5.77
C LYS A 222 23.16 0.83 -4.99
N ILE A 223 22.00 0.63 -5.61
CA ILE A 223 20.91 -0.18 -5.04
C ILE A 223 21.37 -1.60 -4.74
N VAL A 224 22.14 -2.21 -5.66
CA VAL A 224 22.65 -3.58 -5.51
C VAL A 224 23.55 -3.70 -4.29
N GLU A 225 24.45 -2.74 -4.07
CA GLU A 225 25.30 -2.69 -2.88
C GLU A 225 24.48 -2.64 -1.59
N GLY A 226 23.44 -1.79 -1.57
CA GLY A 226 22.55 -1.71 -0.39
C GLY A 226 21.83 -3.01 -0.10
N ILE A 227 21.41 -3.74 -1.14
CA ILE A 227 20.75 -5.05 -1.01
C ILE A 227 21.72 -6.10 -0.49
N GLU A 228 22.91 -6.22 -1.10
CA GLU A 228 23.94 -7.19 -0.72
C GLU A 228 24.37 -7.01 0.73
N ARG A 229 24.71 -5.77 1.12
CA ARG A 229 25.13 -5.47 2.49
C ARG A 229 24.02 -5.68 3.51
N ALA A 230 22.78 -5.31 3.19
CA ALA A 230 21.65 -5.56 4.09
C ALA A 230 21.41 -7.06 4.27
N ALA A 231 21.55 -7.86 3.22
CA ALA A 231 21.36 -9.31 3.27
C ALA A 231 22.51 -10.03 4.02
N GLU A 232 23.77 -9.58 3.83
CA GLU A 232 24.95 -10.15 4.51
C GLU A 232 24.98 -9.83 6.01
N GLU A 233 24.50 -8.63 6.40
CA GLU A 233 24.51 -8.18 7.79
C GLU A 233 23.25 -8.56 8.58
N ALA A 234 22.20 -9.04 7.91
CA ALA A 234 20.96 -9.44 8.56
C ALA A 234 21.15 -10.72 9.38
N GLU A 235 20.63 -10.73 10.61
CA GLU A 235 20.53 -11.92 11.44
C GLU A 235 19.23 -12.70 11.11
N GLU A 236 19.13 -13.93 11.59
CA GLU A 236 18.05 -14.88 11.29
C GLU A 236 16.63 -14.29 11.48
N ASN A 237 16.46 -13.45 12.51
CA ASN A 237 15.15 -12.85 12.85
C ASN A 237 14.98 -11.41 12.33
N ASP A 238 15.88 -10.92 11.51
CA ASP A 238 15.74 -9.57 10.95
C ASP A 238 14.76 -9.53 9.79
N VAL A 239 14.13 -8.39 9.63
CA VAL A 239 13.24 -8.11 8.50
C VAL A 239 13.82 -6.98 7.68
N ILE A 240 14.17 -7.27 6.44
CA ILE A 240 14.64 -6.27 5.48
C ILE A 240 13.42 -5.75 4.69
N CYS A 241 13.32 -4.44 4.52
CA CYS A 241 12.30 -3.82 3.67
C CYS A 241 12.95 -2.76 2.76
N ALA A 242 12.90 -3.00 1.45
CA ALA A 242 13.31 -2.02 0.45
C ALA A 242 12.09 -1.23 -0.03
N PHE A 243 12.16 0.11 0.05
CA PHE A 243 11.07 0.99 -0.34
C PHE A 243 11.55 2.35 -0.82
N GLY A 244 10.62 3.14 -1.38
CA GLY A 244 10.87 4.50 -1.84
C GLY A 244 10.39 4.72 -3.28
N SER A 245 11.21 5.34 -4.13
CA SER A 245 10.78 5.74 -5.49
C SER A 245 11.78 5.30 -6.53
#